data_1cb71506db957916a17db630f23d20ee
#
_entry.id   1cb71506db957916a17db630f23d20ee
#
_cell.length_a   1.000
_cell.length_b   1.000
_cell.length_c   1.000
_cell.angle_alpha   90.00
_cell.angle_beta   90.00
_cell.angle_gamma   90.00
#
_symmetry.space_group_name_H-M   'P 1'
#
loop_
_entity.id
_entity.type
_entity.pdbx_description
1 polymer ?
#
loop_
_entity_poly.entity_id
_entity_poly.type
_entity_poly.pdbx_seq_one_letter_code
_entity_poly.pdbx_strand_id
1 'polypeptide(L)'
;TWDDLVLPVAVADGLRDFAYEGGIRDELWHQPQLRRMFPSGRGLFLLLTGAPGTGKTMAAQVIARDLGLNLYRISLATVISKYIGETAKNLTRILARAEHMDAVLLFDEADALFGKRTEIKDAHDRYANTDTNHLLQAIEAYAGVAILTSNKRGNIDPAFIRRLRYVLELPRPDVGQRRLLWRRLARDLARVADVDALGRPLDALAALDLTGAQIKYAVLAAVVAARRDGGAVTAAHLLRGVDRELQKDGRSLSEREREVVAHAV
;
A
#
# COMPACT_ATOMS: atom_id res chain seq x y z
N THR A 1 7.27 -10.98 -3.62
CA THR A 1 6.48 -11.95 -4.40
C THR A 1 5.02 -11.88 -3.99
N TRP A 2 4.12 -12.47 -4.77
CA TRP A 2 2.69 -12.60 -4.45
C TRP A 2 2.46 -13.34 -3.14
N ASP A 3 3.30 -14.31 -2.82
CA ASP A 3 3.22 -15.06 -1.56
C ASP A 3 3.47 -14.19 -0.32
N ASP A 4 4.20 -13.09 -0.47
CA ASP A 4 4.46 -12.18 0.63
C ASP A 4 3.24 -11.34 1.01
N LEU A 5 2.24 -11.24 0.11
CA LEU A 5 0.99 -10.51 0.33
C LEU A 5 -0.06 -11.41 1.00
N VAL A 6 -0.38 -11.13 2.25
CA VAL A 6 -1.46 -11.80 2.97
C VAL A 6 -2.68 -10.90 2.96
N LEU A 7 -3.59 -11.17 2.02
CA LEU A 7 -4.76 -10.35 1.71
C LEU A 7 -6.02 -11.23 1.59
N PRO A 8 -7.23 -10.66 1.70
CA PRO A 8 -8.45 -11.35 1.30
C PRO A 8 -8.39 -11.76 -0.17
N VAL A 9 -8.97 -12.92 -0.49
CA VAL A 9 -8.91 -13.50 -1.86
C VAL A 9 -9.36 -12.50 -2.91
N ALA A 10 -10.51 -11.84 -2.72
CA ALA A 10 -11.03 -10.87 -3.70
C ALA A 10 -10.08 -9.68 -3.95
N VAL A 11 -9.34 -9.23 -2.92
CA VAL A 11 -8.34 -8.16 -3.08
C VAL A 11 -7.12 -8.68 -3.84
N ALA A 12 -6.65 -9.88 -3.49
CA ALA A 12 -5.52 -10.52 -4.15
C ALA A 12 -5.82 -10.77 -5.64
N ASP A 13 -7.03 -11.22 -5.97
CA ASP A 13 -7.46 -11.44 -7.35
C ASP A 13 -7.55 -10.12 -8.13
N GLY A 14 -8.15 -9.07 -7.55
CA GLY A 14 -8.16 -7.76 -8.17
C GLY A 14 -6.77 -7.16 -8.46
N LEU A 15 -5.78 -7.44 -7.58
CA LEU A 15 -4.38 -7.06 -7.83
C LEU A 15 -3.76 -7.88 -8.97
N ARG A 16 -4.07 -9.17 -9.06
CA ARG A 16 -3.62 -10.04 -10.16
C ARG A 16 -4.25 -9.63 -11.49
N ASP A 17 -5.55 -9.32 -11.50
CA ASP A 17 -6.24 -8.81 -12.70
C ASP A 17 -5.58 -7.53 -13.21
N PHE A 18 -5.26 -6.60 -12.30
CA PHE A 18 -4.54 -5.39 -12.65
C PHE A 18 -3.15 -5.69 -13.24
N ALA A 19 -2.40 -6.58 -12.62
CA ALA A 19 -1.07 -6.96 -13.11
C ALA A 19 -1.17 -7.67 -14.48
N TYR A 20 -2.12 -8.59 -14.65
CA TYR A 20 -2.37 -9.26 -15.91
C TYR A 20 -2.72 -8.27 -17.04
N GLU A 21 -3.65 -7.34 -16.78
CA GLU A 21 -3.98 -6.29 -17.75
C GLU A 21 -2.75 -5.43 -18.09
N GLY A 22 -1.92 -5.11 -17.10
CA GLY A 22 -0.66 -4.40 -17.31
C GLY A 22 0.29 -5.14 -18.26
N GLY A 23 0.38 -6.45 -18.13
CA GLY A 23 1.24 -7.31 -18.97
C GLY A 23 0.78 -7.43 -20.41
N ILE A 24 -0.54 -7.47 -20.67
CA ILE A 24 -1.11 -7.61 -22.02
C ILE A 24 -1.51 -6.26 -22.65
N ARG A 25 -1.23 -5.14 -21.98
CA ARG A 25 -1.72 -3.81 -22.36
C ARG A 25 -1.35 -3.43 -23.78
N ASP A 26 -0.13 -3.66 -24.20
CA ASP A 26 0.34 -3.30 -25.53
C ASP A 26 -0.41 -4.08 -26.59
N GLU A 27 -0.65 -5.37 -26.37
CA GLU A 27 -1.46 -6.22 -27.26
C GLU A 27 -2.90 -5.70 -27.36
N LEU A 28 -3.52 -5.37 -26.22
CA LEU A 28 -4.88 -4.81 -26.19
C LEU A 28 -4.97 -3.52 -27.01
N TRP A 29 -4.04 -2.59 -26.82
CA TRP A 29 -4.07 -1.30 -27.51
C TRP A 29 -3.60 -1.36 -28.96
N HIS A 30 -3.08 -2.49 -29.45
CA HIS A 30 -2.86 -2.70 -30.89
C HIS A 30 -4.18 -2.98 -31.64
N GLN A 31 -5.25 -3.36 -30.97
CA GLN A 31 -6.54 -3.64 -31.58
C GLN A 31 -7.26 -2.33 -32.02
N PRO A 32 -7.57 -2.13 -33.33
CA PRO A 32 -8.20 -0.88 -33.80
C PRO A 32 -9.55 -0.59 -33.20
N GLN A 33 -10.33 -1.65 -32.86
CA GLN A 33 -11.66 -1.54 -32.25
C GLN A 33 -11.55 -0.90 -30.86
N LEU A 34 -10.62 -1.37 -30.03
CA LEU A 34 -10.38 -0.81 -28.69
C LEU A 34 -9.89 0.64 -28.77
N ARG A 35 -8.98 0.96 -29.70
CA ARG A 35 -8.54 2.34 -29.91
C ARG A 35 -9.68 3.29 -30.29
N ARG A 36 -10.65 2.80 -31.08
CA ARG A 36 -11.83 3.58 -31.49
C ARG A 36 -12.81 3.78 -30.33
N MET A 37 -13.01 2.75 -29.51
CA MET A 37 -13.93 2.82 -28.35
C MET A 37 -13.36 3.64 -27.18
N PHE A 38 -12.03 3.62 -27.03
CA PHE A 38 -11.31 4.32 -25.97
C PHE A 38 -10.27 5.28 -26.58
N PRO A 39 -10.70 6.44 -27.10
CA PRO A 39 -9.79 7.41 -27.71
C PRO A 39 -8.84 8.07 -26.70
N SER A 40 -9.23 8.09 -25.42
CA SER A 40 -8.46 8.57 -24.27
C SER A 40 -8.51 7.56 -23.11
N GLY A 41 -7.73 7.79 -22.05
CA GLY A 41 -7.78 6.93 -20.86
C GLY A 41 -7.14 5.55 -21.06
N ARG A 42 -6.09 5.48 -21.89
CA ARG A 42 -5.33 4.22 -22.13
C ARG A 42 -4.43 3.83 -20.98
N GLY A 43 -4.20 4.74 -20.05
CA GLY A 43 -3.43 4.46 -18.85
C GLY A 43 -4.10 3.44 -17.95
N LEU A 44 -3.29 2.68 -17.27
CA LEU A 44 -3.73 1.69 -16.30
C LEU A 44 -3.47 2.23 -14.90
N PHE A 45 -4.54 2.62 -14.21
CA PHE A 45 -4.48 3.21 -12.89
C PHE A 45 -5.15 2.33 -11.84
N LEU A 46 -4.44 2.12 -10.73
CA LEU A 46 -4.93 1.43 -9.55
C LEU A 46 -4.89 2.37 -8.35
N LEU A 47 -6.01 2.54 -7.66
CA LEU A 47 -6.05 3.19 -6.35
C LEU A 47 -6.09 2.12 -5.25
N LEU A 48 -5.05 2.12 -4.42
CA LEU A 48 -4.97 1.30 -3.21
C LEU A 48 -5.34 2.15 -1.99
N THR A 49 -6.40 1.80 -1.32
CA THR A 49 -6.81 2.46 -0.07
C THR A 49 -6.66 1.51 1.12
N GLY A 50 -6.64 2.05 2.32
CA GLY A 50 -6.56 1.26 3.55
C GLY A 50 -5.69 1.90 4.62
N ALA A 51 -5.80 1.43 5.84
CA ALA A 51 -5.06 1.96 6.98
C ALA A 51 -3.52 1.91 6.74
N PRO A 52 -2.73 2.75 7.43
CA PRO A 52 -1.27 2.60 7.43
C PRO A 52 -0.85 1.19 7.82
N GLY A 53 0.18 0.66 7.14
CA GLY A 53 0.73 -0.66 7.47
C GLY A 53 -0.04 -1.88 6.93
N THR A 54 -1.06 -1.70 6.06
CA THR A 54 -1.82 -2.79 5.44
C THR A 54 -1.16 -3.38 4.19
N GLY A 55 -0.02 -2.84 3.73
CA GLY A 55 0.76 -3.42 2.64
C GLY A 55 0.60 -2.74 1.27
N LYS A 56 0.00 -1.55 1.17
CA LYS A 56 -0.21 -0.81 -0.10
C LYS A 56 1.06 -0.67 -0.94
N THR A 57 2.12 -0.16 -0.34
CA THR A 57 3.41 0.02 -1.03
C THR A 57 4.05 -1.33 -1.41
N MET A 58 3.86 -2.36 -0.58
CA MET A 58 4.33 -3.71 -0.86
C MET A 58 3.58 -4.32 -2.05
N ALA A 59 2.26 -4.12 -2.13
CA ALA A 59 1.46 -4.55 -3.28
C ALA A 59 1.96 -3.90 -4.58
N ALA A 60 2.28 -2.59 -4.56
CA ALA A 60 2.86 -1.90 -5.71
C ALA A 60 4.23 -2.49 -6.11
N GLN A 61 5.07 -2.85 -5.15
CA GLN A 61 6.37 -3.51 -5.42
C GLN A 61 6.19 -4.90 -6.04
N VAL A 62 5.22 -5.68 -5.56
CA VAL A 62 4.92 -7.02 -6.09
C VAL A 62 4.41 -6.92 -7.52
N ILE A 63 3.50 -6.00 -7.81
CA ILE A 63 2.96 -5.75 -9.15
C ILE A 63 4.07 -5.33 -10.11
N ALA A 64 4.90 -4.35 -9.74
CA ALA A 64 5.98 -3.88 -10.60
C ALA A 64 6.97 -5.01 -10.92
N ARG A 65 7.31 -5.84 -9.93
CA ARG A 65 8.15 -7.02 -10.12
C ARG A 65 7.51 -8.05 -11.06
N ASP A 66 6.22 -8.30 -10.90
CA ASP A 66 5.47 -9.25 -11.73
C ASP A 66 5.43 -8.81 -13.20
N LEU A 67 5.28 -7.52 -13.42
CA LEU A 67 5.35 -6.89 -14.75
C LEU A 67 6.76 -6.80 -15.32
N GLY A 68 7.81 -7.09 -14.54
CA GLY A 68 9.21 -6.89 -14.95
C GLY A 68 9.60 -5.42 -15.11
N LEU A 69 8.84 -4.49 -14.51
CA LEU A 69 9.02 -3.05 -14.61
C LEU A 69 9.68 -2.46 -13.36
N ASN A 70 10.36 -1.33 -13.54
CA ASN A 70 10.90 -0.56 -12.42
C ASN A 70 9.80 0.21 -11.69
N LEU A 71 9.82 0.22 -10.35
CA LEU A 71 8.90 1.02 -9.54
C LEU A 71 9.52 2.38 -9.20
N TYR A 72 8.92 3.45 -9.70
CA TYR A 72 9.34 4.82 -9.35
C TYR A 72 8.34 5.45 -8.39
N ARG A 73 8.80 5.70 -7.17
CA ARG A 73 8.01 6.41 -6.16
C ARG A 73 8.08 7.90 -6.35
N ILE A 74 6.93 8.51 -6.59
CA ILE A 74 6.77 9.96 -6.74
C ILE A 74 6.27 10.53 -5.42
N SER A 75 7.10 11.37 -4.80
CA SER A 75 6.68 12.10 -3.61
C SER A 75 5.81 13.28 -4.03
N LEU A 76 4.54 13.24 -3.69
CA LEU A 76 3.61 14.32 -4.01
C LEU A 76 3.96 15.62 -3.29
N ALA A 77 4.59 15.54 -2.12
CA ALA A 77 5.11 16.72 -1.42
C ALA A 77 6.13 17.52 -2.25
N THR A 78 6.89 16.84 -3.12
CA THR A 78 7.85 17.52 -4.03
C THR A 78 7.20 18.01 -5.32
N VAL A 79 6.06 17.46 -5.69
CA VAL A 79 5.30 17.87 -6.88
C VAL A 79 4.43 19.10 -6.57
N ILE A 80 3.89 19.17 -5.35
CA ILE A 80 3.09 20.31 -4.90
C ILE A 80 4.01 21.53 -4.75
N SER A 81 3.80 22.53 -5.60
CA SER A 81 4.50 23.81 -5.53
C SER A 81 3.68 24.83 -4.76
N LYS A 82 4.38 25.80 -4.15
CA LYS A 82 3.75 26.99 -3.57
C LYS A 82 3.19 27.94 -4.64
N TYR A 83 3.58 27.75 -5.90
CA TYR A 83 3.17 28.59 -7.02
C TYR A 83 2.05 27.96 -7.82
N ILE A 84 1.07 28.78 -8.17
CA ILE A 84 -0.12 28.39 -8.93
C ILE A 84 0.29 27.87 -10.32
N GLY A 85 -0.28 26.75 -10.74
CA GLY A 85 -0.03 26.14 -12.05
C GLY A 85 1.29 25.37 -12.19
N GLU A 86 2.23 25.46 -11.26
CA GLU A 86 3.49 24.70 -11.32
C GLU A 86 3.30 23.23 -10.96
N THR A 87 2.39 22.92 -10.05
CA THR A 87 2.09 21.54 -9.64
C THR A 87 1.65 20.70 -10.85
N ALA A 88 0.69 21.20 -11.63
CA ALA A 88 0.21 20.54 -12.84
C ALA A 88 1.31 20.38 -13.90
N LYS A 89 2.13 21.43 -14.11
CA LYS A 89 3.27 21.36 -15.05
C LYS A 89 4.31 20.35 -14.63
N ASN A 90 4.63 20.27 -13.34
CA ASN A 90 5.59 19.32 -12.80
C ASN A 90 5.09 17.88 -12.98
N LEU A 91 3.82 17.61 -12.64
CA LEU A 91 3.23 16.29 -12.85
C LEU A 91 3.20 15.90 -14.34
N THR A 92 2.73 16.78 -15.22
CA THR A 92 2.73 16.55 -16.67
C THR A 92 4.13 16.19 -17.19
N ARG A 93 5.16 16.90 -16.72
CA ARG A 93 6.56 16.59 -17.10
C ARG A 93 7.02 15.23 -16.60
N ILE A 94 6.65 14.85 -15.38
CA ILE A 94 6.97 13.53 -14.82
C ILE A 94 6.27 12.43 -15.62
N LEU A 95 4.98 12.58 -15.89
CA LEU A 95 4.18 11.62 -16.67
C LEU A 95 4.73 11.46 -18.09
N ALA A 96 5.00 12.56 -18.79
CA ALA A 96 5.57 12.53 -20.14
C ALA A 96 6.94 11.84 -20.21
N ARG A 97 7.79 11.99 -19.18
CA ARG A 97 9.05 11.25 -19.11
C ARG A 97 8.82 9.77 -18.86
N ALA A 98 7.88 9.43 -17.98
CA ALA A 98 7.59 8.05 -17.61
C ALA A 98 6.96 7.24 -18.75
N GLU A 99 6.28 7.87 -19.71
CA GLU A 99 5.72 7.18 -20.89
C GLU A 99 6.79 6.51 -21.78
N HIS A 100 8.01 7.00 -21.71
CA HIS A 100 9.16 6.45 -22.46
C HIS A 100 10.02 5.52 -21.59
N MET A 101 9.56 5.18 -20.41
CA MET A 101 10.30 4.32 -19.49
C MET A 101 9.49 3.05 -19.20
N ASP A 102 10.19 1.93 -19.07
CA ASP A 102 9.60 0.68 -18.58
C ASP A 102 9.40 0.77 -17.07
N ALA A 103 8.31 1.45 -16.68
CA ALA A 103 8.10 1.88 -15.32
C ALA A 103 6.65 1.76 -14.85
N VAL A 104 6.50 1.42 -13.58
CA VAL A 104 5.28 1.64 -12.79
C VAL A 104 5.50 2.88 -11.92
N LEU A 105 4.62 3.86 -12.01
CA LEU A 105 4.64 5.01 -11.12
C LEU A 105 3.85 4.73 -9.85
N LEU A 106 4.45 4.99 -8.70
CA LEU A 106 3.77 4.94 -7.40
C LEU A 106 3.60 6.34 -6.84
N PHE A 107 2.37 6.82 -6.80
CA PHE A 107 2.00 8.05 -6.12
C PHE A 107 1.54 7.74 -4.69
N ASP A 108 2.42 7.98 -3.74
CA ASP A 108 2.11 7.75 -2.33
C ASP A 108 1.39 8.96 -1.74
N GLU A 109 0.42 8.72 -0.84
CA GLU A 109 -0.41 9.76 -0.22
C GLU A 109 -1.17 10.61 -1.25
N ALA A 110 -1.81 9.95 -2.21
CA ALA A 110 -2.50 10.58 -3.33
C ALA A 110 -3.64 11.54 -2.90
N ASP A 111 -4.14 11.42 -1.69
CA ASP A 111 -5.11 12.34 -1.09
C ASP A 111 -4.55 13.77 -0.95
N ALA A 112 -3.25 13.97 -0.95
CA ALA A 112 -2.65 15.31 -0.98
C ALA A 112 -2.94 16.09 -2.28
N LEU A 113 -3.11 15.38 -3.42
CA LEU A 113 -3.41 15.99 -4.73
C LEU A 113 -4.87 15.81 -5.17
N PHE A 114 -5.44 14.65 -4.86
CA PHE A 114 -6.77 14.24 -5.34
C PHE A 114 -7.81 14.22 -4.22
N GLY A 115 -7.53 14.95 -3.13
CA GLY A 115 -8.45 15.11 -2.00
C GLY A 115 -9.74 15.82 -2.39
N LYS A 116 -10.77 15.60 -1.56
CA LYS A 116 -12.06 16.30 -1.69
C LYS A 116 -11.87 17.81 -1.73
N ARG A 117 -12.58 18.45 -2.61
CA ARG A 117 -12.59 19.91 -2.74
C ARG A 117 -13.14 20.54 -1.47
N THR A 118 -12.46 21.52 -0.94
CA THR A 118 -13.01 22.45 0.05
C THR A 118 -14.02 23.37 -0.64
N GLU A 119 -15.08 23.76 0.07
CA GLU A 119 -16.02 24.75 -0.45
C GLU A 119 -15.26 26.06 -0.76
N ILE A 120 -15.57 26.63 -1.94
CA ILE A 120 -14.90 27.84 -2.42
C ILE A 120 -15.26 28.99 -1.49
N LYS A 121 -14.31 29.43 -0.66
CA LYS A 121 -14.49 30.58 0.23
C LYS A 121 -13.69 31.80 -0.25
N ASP A 122 -12.60 31.58 -1.03
CA ASP A 122 -11.70 32.65 -1.48
C ASP A 122 -11.18 32.44 -2.91
N ALA A 123 -10.56 33.50 -3.49
CA ALA A 123 -9.92 33.45 -4.79
C ALA A 123 -8.84 32.34 -4.89
N HIS A 124 -8.17 32.01 -3.80
CA HIS A 124 -7.18 30.92 -3.71
C HIS A 124 -7.80 29.56 -4.01
N ASP A 125 -9.04 29.31 -3.58
CA ASP A 125 -9.74 28.06 -3.81
C ASP A 125 -10.13 27.84 -5.28
N ARG A 126 -10.35 28.91 -6.06
CA ARG A 126 -10.60 28.83 -7.51
C ARG A 126 -9.37 28.33 -8.26
N TYR A 127 -8.20 28.77 -7.89
CA TYR A 127 -6.94 28.34 -8.52
C TYR A 127 -6.60 26.89 -8.17
N ALA A 128 -6.83 26.46 -6.95
CA ALA A 128 -6.67 25.07 -6.54
C ALA A 128 -7.58 24.12 -7.34
N ASN A 129 -8.82 24.54 -7.65
CA ASN A 129 -9.74 23.78 -8.48
C ASN A 129 -9.30 23.70 -9.95
N THR A 130 -8.67 24.76 -10.49
CA THR A 130 -8.13 24.76 -11.85
C THR A 130 -6.94 23.81 -11.96
N ASP A 131 -6.03 23.84 -11.01
CA ASP A 131 -4.89 22.92 -10.94
C ASP A 131 -5.33 21.46 -10.86
N THR A 132 -6.36 21.16 -10.05
CA THR A 132 -6.91 19.80 -9.95
C THR A 132 -7.46 19.32 -11.31
N ASN A 133 -8.15 20.16 -12.08
CA ASN A 133 -8.63 19.78 -13.41
C ASN A 133 -7.49 19.49 -14.39
N HIS A 134 -6.42 20.26 -14.37
CA HIS A 134 -5.23 20.00 -15.18
C HIS A 134 -4.52 18.71 -14.76
N LEU A 135 -4.49 18.40 -13.46
CA LEU A 135 -3.95 17.13 -12.95
C LEU A 135 -4.78 15.94 -13.46
N LEU A 136 -6.11 16.06 -13.42
CA LEU A 136 -7.01 15.02 -13.95
C LEU A 136 -6.80 14.80 -15.45
N GLN A 137 -6.65 15.88 -16.23
CA GLN A 137 -6.36 15.78 -17.67
C GLN A 137 -5.00 15.13 -17.94
N ALA A 138 -3.96 15.47 -17.18
CA ALA A 138 -2.65 14.87 -17.32
C ALA A 138 -2.67 13.36 -17.02
N ILE A 139 -3.45 12.93 -16.03
CA ILE A 139 -3.65 11.51 -15.71
C ILE A 139 -4.44 10.81 -16.81
N GLU A 140 -5.50 11.42 -17.33
CA GLU A 140 -6.28 10.85 -18.44
C GLU A 140 -5.47 10.70 -19.74
N ALA A 141 -4.52 11.61 -19.96
CA ALA A 141 -3.63 11.56 -21.12
C ALA A 141 -2.51 10.51 -20.96
N TYR A 142 -2.08 10.23 -19.73
CA TYR A 142 -0.99 9.28 -19.47
C TYR A 142 -1.34 7.87 -19.92
N ALA A 143 -0.48 7.27 -20.73
CA ALA A 143 -0.70 5.93 -21.28
C ALA A 143 0.06 4.81 -20.55
N GLY A 144 0.76 5.11 -19.45
CA GLY A 144 1.54 4.15 -18.67
C GLY A 144 0.76 3.42 -17.57
N VAL A 145 1.50 2.78 -16.67
CA VAL A 145 0.97 2.10 -15.48
C VAL A 145 1.25 2.94 -14.24
N ALA A 146 0.23 3.23 -13.46
CA ALA A 146 0.36 4.01 -12.24
C ALA A 146 -0.47 3.43 -11.08
N ILE A 147 0.11 3.44 -9.91
CA ILE A 147 -0.51 3.02 -8.65
C ILE A 147 -0.56 4.21 -7.72
N LEU A 148 -1.73 4.50 -7.19
CA LEU A 148 -1.95 5.55 -6.21
C LEU A 148 -2.26 4.91 -4.87
N THR A 149 -1.74 5.46 -3.78
CA THR A 149 -2.08 5.01 -2.43
C THR A 149 -2.74 6.13 -1.65
N SER A 150 -3.71 5.77 -0.80
CA SER A 150 -4.31 6.68 0.18
C SER A 150 -4.62 5.94 1.47
N ASN A 151 -4.54 6.63 2.58
CA ASN A 151 -4.87 6.06 3.88
C ASN A 151 -6.38 6.01 4.13
N LYS A 152 -7.17 6.81 3.41
CA LYS A 152 -8.65 6.86 3.51
C LYS A 152 -9.28 7.10 2.14
N ARG A 153 -10.06 6.13 1.67
CA ARG A 153 -10.84 6.28 0.42
C ARG A 153 -11.73 7.53 0.43
N GLY A 154 -12.33 7.82 1.58
CA GLY A 154 -13.22 8.97 1.76
C GLY A 154 -12.55 10.34 1.58
N ASN A 155 -11.22 10.42 1.56
CA ASN A 155 -10.48 11.65 1.30
C ASN A 155 -10.32 11.95 -0.19
N ILE A 156 -10.47 10.95 -1.07
CA ILE A 156 -10.30 11.12 -2.52
C ILE A 156 -11.59 11.66 -3.15
N ASP A 157 -11.45 12.59 -4.09
CA ASP A 157 -12.58 13.16 -4.84
C ASP A 157 -13.29 12.06 -5.64
N PRO A 158 -14.62 11.89 -5.49
CA PRO A 158 -15.40 10.92 -6.25
C PRO A 158 -15.31 11.10 -7.77
N ALA A 159 -15.12 12.33 -8.25
CA ALA A 159 -14.93 12.60 -9.67
C ALA A 159 -13.64 11.98 -10.22
N PHE A 160 -12.59 11.90 -9.39
CA PHE A 160 -11.35 11.20 -9.72
C PHE A 160 -11.55 9.69 -9.68
N ILE A 161 -12.19 9.16 -8.62
CA ILE A 161 -12.42 7.71 -8.46
C ILE A 161 -13.16 7.12 -9.67
N ARG A 162 -14.13 7.85 -10.25
CA ARG A 162 -14.91 7.40 -11.42
C ARG A 162 -14.08 7.20 -12.70
N ARG A 163 -12.88 7.76 -12.74
CA ARG A 163 -11.95 7.65 -13.88
C ARG A 163 -10.97 6.48 -13.72
N LEU A 164 -10.90 5.89 -12.53
CA LEU A 164 -10.03 4.77 -12.25
C LEU A 164 -10.76 3.46 -12.55
N ARG A 165 -10.07 2.55 -13.24
CA ARG A 165 -10.61 1.21 -13.51
C ARG A 165 -10.51 0.27 -12.31
N TYR A 166 -9.47 0.45 -11.52
CA TYR A 166 -9.21 -0.38 -10.34
C TYR A 166 -9.17 0.46 -9.08
N VAL A 167 -10.03 0.12 -8.12
CA VAL A 167 -10.05 0.73 -6.79
C VAL A 167 -10.17 -0.40 -5.77
N LEU A 168 -9.09 -0.68 -5.07
CA LEU A 168 -9.01 -1.79 -4.13
C LEU A 168 -8.71 -1.26 -2.73
N GLU A 169 -9.43 -1.78 -1.75
CA GLU A 169 -9.18 -1.50 -0.34
C GLU A 169 -8.42 -2.66 0.28
N LEU A 170 -7.26 -2.34 0.88
CA LEU A 170 -6.48 -3.28 1.66
C LEU A 170 -6.93 -3.16 3.13
N PRO A 171 -7.79 -4.05 3.61
CA PRO A 171 -8.28 -3.99 4.98
C PRO A 171 -7.16 -4.35 5.97
N ARG A 172 -7.39 -4.08 7.24
CA ARG A 172 -6.57 -4.67 8.30
C ARG A 172 -6.68 -6.18 8.24
N PRO A 173 -5.60 -6.92 8.49
CA PRO A 173 -5.63 -8.37 8.44
C PRO A 173 -6.54 -8.93 9.53
N ASP A 174 -7.37 -9.91 9.19
CA ASP A 174 -8.14 -10.68 10.15
C ASP A 174 -7.25 -11.60 11.00
N VAL A 175 -7.85 -12.31 11.98
CA VAL A 175 -7.11 -13.21 12.88
C VAL A 175 -6.36 -14.31 12.12
N GLY A 176 -6.99 -14.90 11.10
CA GLY A 176 -6.37 -15.94 10.27
C GLY A 176 -5.19 -15.40 9.46
N GLN A 177 -5.34 -14.23 8.88
CA GLN A 177 -4.30 -13.54 8.14
C GLN A 177 -3.15 -13.12 9.06
N ARG A 178 -3.44 -12.61 10.27
CA ARG A 178 -2.41 -12.29 11.26
C ARG A 178 -1.64 -13.53 11.70
N ARG A 179 -2.33 -14.65 11.92
CA ARG A 179 -1.68 -15.95 12.23
C ARG A 179 -0.71 -16.36 11.13
N LEU A 180 -1.12 -16.22 9.87
CA LEU A 180 -0.27 -16.53 8.73
C LEU A 180 0.95 -15.61 8.65
N LEU A 181 0.75 -14.31 8.89
CA LEU A 181 1.84 -13.31 8.93
C LEU A 181 2.83 -13.64 10.04
N TRP A 182 2.38 -13.94 11.25
CA TRP A 182 3.23 -14.31 12.37
C TRP A 182 4.07 -15.54 12.05
N ARG A 183 3.45 -16.61 11.53
CA ARG A 183 4.16 -17.84 11.18
C ARG A 183 5.21 -17.62 10.10
N ARG A 184 4.88 -16.90 9.04
CA ARG A 184 5.83 -16.57 7.97
C ARG A 184 7.01 -15.75 8.47
N LEU A 185 6.74 -14.66 9.17
CA LEU A 185 7.78 -13.77 9.65
C LEU A 185 8.66 -14.42 10.75
N ALA A 186 8.09 -15.26 11.60
CA ALA A 186 8.86 -16.05 12.56
C ALA A 186 9.82 -17.00 11.84
N ARG A 187 9.38 -17.65 10.76
CA ARG A 187 10.22 -18.54 9.95
C ARG A 187 11.32 -17.76 9.21
N ASP A 188 10.93 -16.72 8.50
CA ASP A 188 11.81 -16.06 7.53
C ASP A 188 12.80 -15.08 8.19
N LEU A 189 12.32 -14.30 9.16
CA LEU A 189 13.13 -13.29 9.85
C LEU A 189 13.79 -13.83 11.12
N ALA A 190 13.04 -14.55 11.94
CA ALA A 190 13.53 -15.08 13.20
C ALA A 190 14.30 -16.40 13.04
N ARG A 191 14.20 -17.03 11.85
CA ARG A 191 14.81 -18.34 11.54
C ARG A 191 14.46 -19.39 12.59
N VAL A 192 13.24 -19.34 13.10
CA VAL A 192 12.73 -20.35 14.04
C VAL A 192 12.56 -21.65 13.27
N ALA A 193 13.37 -22.64 13.62
CA ALA A 193 13.38 -23.94 12.93
C ALA A 193 12.05 -24.69 13.12
N ASP A 194 11.49 -24.60 14.32
CA ASP A 194 10.20 -25.17 14.66
C ASP A 194 9.21 -24.05 15.01
N VAL A 195 8.50 -23.57 14.00
CA VAL A 195 7.46 -22.54 14.19
C VAL A 195 6.24 -23.09 14.91
N ASP A 196 6.02 -24.41 14.86
CA ASP A 196 4.88 -25.06 15.52
C ASP A 196 5.12 -25.18 17.03
N ALA A 197 6.39 -25.17 17.50
CA ALA A 197 6.70 -25.02 18.92
C ALA A 197 6.24 -23.67 19.49
N LEU A 198 6.13 -22.63 18.64
CA LEU A 198 5.54 -21.33 18.99
C LEU A 198 4.03 -21.26 18.67
N GLY A 199 3.36 -22.39 18.37
CA GLY A 199 1.98 -22.39 17.87
C GLY A 199 1.00 -21.65 18.76
N ARG A 200 0.92 -21.97 20.05
CA ARG A 200 0.03 -21.31 21.01
C ARG A 200 0.38 -19.81 21.21
N PRO A 201 1.65 -19.42 21.46
CA PRO A 201 2.04 -18.02 21.50
C PRO A 201 1.69 -17.24 20.23
N LEU A 202 1.91 -17.80 19.04
CA LEU A 202 1.57 -17.14 17.78
C LEU A 202 0.06 -16.98 17.60
N ASP A 203 -0.73 -17.95 18.04
CA ASP A 203 -2.18 -17.87 18.01
C ASP A 203 -2.70 -16.77 18.96
N ALA A 204 -2.13 -16.66 20.14
CA ALA A 204 -2.44 -15.59 21.10
C ALA A 204 -2.06 -14.21 20.54
N LEU A 205 -0.88 -14.08 19.93
CA LEU A 205 -0.44 -12.85 19.26
C LEU A 205 -1.32 -12.50 18.06
N ALA A 206 -1.85 -13.49 17.34
CA ALA A 206 -2.76 -13.26 16.23
C ALA A 206 -4.12 -12.71 16.65
N ALA A 207 -4.53 -12.89 17.91
CA ALA A 207 -5.75 -12.31 18.45
C ALA A 207 -5.63 -10.77 18.63
N LEU A 208 -4.42 -10.24 18.78
CA LEU A 208 -4.16 -8.81 18.92
C LEU A 208 -4.44 -8.09 17.59
N ASP A 209 -5.16 -6.95 17.63
CA ASP A 209 -5.44 -6.16 16.43
C ASP A 209 -4.20 -5.37 15.98
N LEU A 210 -3.37 -6.02 15.15
CA LEU A 210 -2.12 -5.49 14.60
C LEU A 210 -2.17 -5.45 13.08
N THR A 211 -1.53 -4.45 12.49
CA THR A 211 -1.30 -4.39 11.05
C THR A 211 -0.11 -5.28 10.64
N GLY A 212 -0.01 -5.61 9.35
CA GLY A 212 1.14 -6.37 8.83
C GLY A 212 2.49 -5.70 9.11
N ALA A 213 2.55 -4.36 9.04
CA ALA A 213 3.76 -3.62 9.36
C ALA A 213 4.13 -3.74 10.86
N GLN A 214 3.15 -3.61 11.76
CA GLN A 214 3.38 -3.77 13.20
C GLN A 214 3.88 -5.18 13.54
N ILE A 215 3.29 -6.22 12.94
CA ILE A 215 3.76 -7.60 13.11
C ILE A 215 5.20 -7.75 12.63
N LYS A 216 5.52 -7.23 11.44
CA LYS A 216 6.89 -7.27 10.88
C LYS A 216 7.91 -6.61 11.81
N TYR A 217 7.60 -5.42 12.32
CA TYR A 217 8.52 -4.70 13.20
C TYR A 217 8.61 -5.34 14.59
N ALA A 218 7.53 -5.94 15.10
CA ALA A 218 7.55 -6.70 16.34
C ALA A 218 8.50 -7.91 16.24
N VAL A 219 8.42 -8.67 15.14
CA VAL A 219 9.34 -9.80 14.89
C VAL A 219 10.78 -9.31 14.75
N LEU A 220 11.03 -8.22 14.02
CA LEU A 220 12.36 -7.64 13.90
C LEU A 220 12.93 -7.23 15.26
N ALA A 221 12.12 -6.58 16.10
CA ALA A 221 12.51 -6.20 17.46
C ALA A 221 12.83 -7.42 18.32
N ALA A 222 12.04 -8.50 18.19
CA ALA A 222 12.28 -9.76 18.88
C ALA A 222 13.62 -10.41 18.45
N VAL A 223 13.92 -10.41 17.14
CA VAL A 223 15.22 -10.91 16.62
C VAL A 223 16.39 -10.13 17.18
N VAL A 224 16.29 -8.80 17.24
CA VAL A 224 17.34 -7.94 17.80
C VAL A 224 17.54 -8.23 19.29
N ALA A 225 16.43 -8.36 20.05
CA ALA A 225 16.49 -8.67 21.47
C ALA A 225 17.11 -10.05 21.73
N ALA A 226 16.68 -11.07 21.02
CA ALA A 226 17.21 -12.43 21.14
C ALA A 226 18.71 -12.51 20.83
N ARG A 227 19.19 -11.80 19.81
CA ARG A 227 20.63 -11.72 19.49
C ARG A 227 21.43 -11.04 20.58
N ARG A 228 20.90 -9.98 21.18
CA ARG A 228 21.54 -9.31 22.31
C ARG A 228 21.63 -10.24 23.52
N ASP A 229 20.59 -11.03 23.77
CA ASP A 229 20.51 -11.96 24.89
C ASP A 229 21.25 -13.28 24.59
N GLY A 230 21.89 -13.42 23.40
CA GLY A 230 22.72 -14.56 22.99
C GLY A 230 21.95 -15.85 22.70
N GLY A 231 20.63 -15.76 22.46
CA GLY A 231 19.76 -16.90 22.31
C GLY A 231 18.84 -16.87 21.07
N ALA A 232 17.96 -17.87 21.00
CA ALA A 232 16.91 -17.93 19.99
C ALA A 232 15.74 -16.99 20.33
N VAL A 233 14.92 -16.67 19.31
CA VAL A 233 13.70 -15.87 19.51
C VAL A 233 12.71 -16.69 20.33
N THR A 234 12.21 -16.11 21.41
CA THR A 234 11.20 -16.68 22.29
C THR A 234 9.90 -15.88 22.22
N ALA A 235 8.81 -16.43 22.75
CA ALA A 235 7.54 -15.73 22.87
C ALA A 235 7.66 -14.42 23.70
N ALA A 236 8.50 -14.42 24.74
CA ALA A 236 8.78 -13.20 25.52
C ALA A 236 9.44 -12.09 24.68
N HIS A 237 10.32 -12.46 23.75
CA HIS A 237 10.90 -11.51 22.80
C HIS A 237 9.84 -10.95 21.85
N LEU A 238 8.93 -11.78 21.33
CA LEU A 238 7.83 -11.35 20.46
C LEU A 238 6.86 -10.43 21.20
N LEU A 239 6.50 -10.76 22.44
CA LEU A 239 5.63 -9.93 23.27
C LEU A 239 6.22 -8.53 23.52
N ARG A 240 7.52 -8.48 23.88
CA ARG A 240 8.25 -7.19 24.02
C ARG A 240 8.26 -6.40 22.72
N GLY A 241 8.40 -7.09 21.58
CA GLY A 241 8.33 -6.47 20.26
C GLY A 241 6.97 -5.84 19.97
N VAL A 242 5.88 -6.55 20.31
CA VAL A 242 4.50 -6.04 20.18
C VAL A 242 4.27 -4.82 21.07
N ASP A 243 4.67 -4.90 22.34
CA ASP A 243 4.48 -3.79 23.29
C ASP A 243 5.18 -2.51 22.77
N ARG A 244 6.40 -2.67 22.23
CA ARG A 244 7.15 -1.57 21.60
C ARG A 244 6.43 -0.96 20.39
N GLU A 245 5.80 -1.77 19.57
CA GLU A 245 5.04 -1.27 18.42
C GLU A 245 3.75 -0.56 18.83
N LEU A 246 3.03 -1.10 19.82
CA LEU A 246 1.81 -0.46 20.34
C LEU A 246 2.11 0.88 21.02
N GLN A 247 3.25 1.00 21.71
CA GLN A 247 3.67 2.26 22.36
C GLN A 247 3.84 3.41 21.35
N LYS A 248 4.20 3.14 20.08
CA LYS A 248 4.27 4.17 19.04
C LYS A 248 2.92 4.82 18.75
N ASP A 249 1.85 4.06 18.94
CA ASP A 249 0.47 4.53 18.76
C ASP A 249 -0.15 5.02 20.07
N GLY A 250 0.64 5.19 21.14
CA GLY A 250 0.17 5.56 22.47
C GLY A 250 -0.67 4.46 23.15
N ARG A 251 -0.56 3.20 22.70
CA ARG A 251 -1.27 2.04 23.24
C ARG A 251 -0.29 1.15 24.05
N SER A 252 -0.84 0.40 24.97
CA SER A 252 -0.14 -0.67 25.67
C SER A 252 -1.02 -1.92 25.68
N LEU A 253 -0.40 -3.08 25.82
CA LEU A 253 -1.17 -4.31 26.05
C LEU A 253 -1.92 -4.19 27.37
N SER A 254 -3.20 -4.52 27.37
CA SER A 254 -3.99 -4.68 28.58
C SER A 254 -3.48 -5.88 29.40
N GLU A 255 -3.75 -5.90 30.70
CA GLU A 255 -3.37 -7.04 31.56
C GLU A 255 -3.92 -8.35 31.00
N ARG A 256 -5.16 -8.35 30.54
CA ARG A 256 -5.81 -9.53 29.94
C ARG A 256 -5.07 -10.01 28.67
N GLU A 257 -4.66 -9.08 27.80
CA GLU A 257 -3.90 -9.44 26.58
C GLU A 257 -2.52 -10.01 26.93
N ARG A 258 -1.86 -9.45 27.95
CA ARG A 258 -0.57 -9.96 28.45
C ARG A 258 -0.72 -11.37 29.06
N GLU A 259 -1.75 -11.59 29.86
CA GLU A 259 -2.06 -12.89 30.45
C GLU A 259 -2.34 -13.95 29.38
N VAL A 260 -3.17 -13.64 28.38
CA VAL A 260 -3.49 -14.57 27.27
C VAL A 260 -2.22 -15.00 26.54
N VAL A 261 -1.30 -14.07 26.25
CA VAL A 261 -0.03 -14.40 25.61
C VAL A 261 0.91 -15.13 26.56
N ALA A 262 0.99 -14.71 27.83
CA ALA A 262 1.85 -15.34 28.85
C ALA A 262 1.43 -16.78 29.16
N HIS A 263 0.13 -17.07 29.22
CA HIS A 263 -0.38 -18.45 29.43
C HIS A 263 -0.22 -19.35 28.21
N ALA A 264 0.04 -18.79 27.04
CA ALA A 264 0.32 -19.53 25.82
C ALA A 264 1.80 -19.88 25.67
N VAL A 265 2.66 -19.30 26.51
CA VAL A 265 4.12 -19.56 26.61
C VAL A 265 4.36 -20.69 27.62
#